data_b26c38e7b06b75c93a813d78fd4914cd
#
_entry.id   b26c38e7b06b75c93a813d78fd4914cd
#
_cell.length_a   1.000
_cell.length_b   1.000
_cell.length_c   1.000
_cell.angle_alpha   90.00
_cell.angle_beta   90.00
_cell.angle_gamma   90.00
#
_symmetry.space_group_name_H-M   'P 1'
#
loop_
_entity.id
_entity.type
_entity.pdbx_description
1 polymer ?
#
loop_
_entity_poly.entity_id
_entity_poly.type
_entity_poly.pdbx_seq_one_letter_code
_entity_poly.pdbx_strand_id
1 'polypeptide(L)'
;MSTSRRSFLQSGTILAGFAAGASAVRAQATGQAGGQAPPLKPAAGIQVPRMKFFHAEISRVVLGVNPFYGFAHNNNNFGNSMKEWYTADRVCAVMHQCCRFGINAFNYVHLGRGPEDWARFQSEGGEMHLIIQVTANADAETLVKTLKPLALQRQGEVVDNAWQSGDMTPVKEWCKKVRDMGVLVGVGTHIPEVIARIEEENWDVDFYSGCVYNRRRTPDQWKKALNGEIMEMPGDIYMQSDPPRMYRVMRQTKKPCFAFKILAAGRIPDRGIEQAFRTAFSSIKPSDGIYVGMFPKFKDEVRENAEIVHRILVNS
;
A
#
# COMPACT_ATOMS: atom_id res chain seq x y z
N MET A 1 -28.83 0.25 -53.50
CA MET A 1 -27.53 0.04 -54.19
C MET A 1 -26.44 0.03 -53.10
N SER A 2 -25.94 -1.16 -52.81
CA SER A 2 -24.92 -1.44 -51.82
C SER A 2 -23.53 -1.22 -52.43
N THR A 3 -22.69 -0.39 -51.84
CA THR A 3 -21.27 -0.32 -52.16
C THR A 3 -20.43 -0.75 -50.97
N SER A 4 -19.76 -1.86 -51.19
CA SER A 4 -18.90 -2.63 -50.32
C SER A 4 -17.64 -1.88 -49.89
N ARG A 5 -17.33 -1.99 -48.59
CA ARG A 5 -16.05 -1.54 -48.00
C ARG A 5 -14.94 -2.58 -48.22
N ARG A 6 -14.52 -2.80 -49.46
CA ARG A 6 -13.39 -3.69 -49.79
C ARG A 6 -12.60 -3.19 -50.98
N SER A 7 -11.79 -2.15 -50.79
CA SER A 7 -10.70 -1.79 -51.73
C SER A 7 -9.80 -0.67 -51.21
N PHE A 8 -9.07 -0.94 -50.11
CA PHE A 8 -8.00 -0.06 -49.67
C PHE A 8 -6.80 -0.82 -49.12
N LEU A 9 -6.37 -1.85 -49.80
CA LEU A 9 -5.13 -2.56 -49.48
C LEU A 9 -4.60 -3.21 -50.77
N GLN A 10 -4.02 -2.43 -51.64
CA GLN A 10 -3.02 -2.91 -52.63
C GLN A 10 -2.27 -1.70 -53.20
N SER A 11 -1.02 -1.62 -52.88
CA SER A 11 0.10 -1.14 -53.72
C SER A 11 1.16 -0.43 -52.86
N GLY A 12 2.36 -0.99 -52.87
CA GLY A 12 3.55 -0.24 -52.42
C GLY A 12 4.64 -1.12 -51.81
N THR A 13 5.11 -2.12 -52.58
CA THR A 13 6.39 -2.80 -52.27
C THR A 13 7.55 -1.90 -52.68
N ILE A 14 8.39 -1.46 -51.75
CA ILE A 14 9.75 -1.01 -52.04
C ILE A 14 10.68 -1.74 -51.10
N LEU A 15 11.46 -2.65 -51.67
CA LEU A 15 12.65 -3.26 -51.07
C LEU A 15 13.76 -2.21 -51.02
N ALA A 16 14.32 -1.97 -49.85
CA ALA A 16 15.67 -1.45 -49.72
C ALA A 16 16.39 -2.25 -48.62
N GLY A 17 17.32 -3.09 -49.02
CA GLY A 17 18.13 -3.88 -48.14
C GLY A 17 19.16 -3.03 -47.41
N PHE A 18 19.31 -3.28 -46.13
CA PHE A 18 20.54 -2.98 -45.39
C PHE A 18 20.96 -4.26 -44.63
N ALA A 19 22.01 -4.87 -45.16
CA ALA A 19 22.80 -5.86 -44.44
C ALA A 19 23.78 -5.11 -43.53
N ALA A 20 23.69 -5.31 -42.22
CA ALA A 20 24.77 -4.97 -41.31
C ALA A 20 24.72 -5.89 -40.05
N GLY A 21 25.66 -6.74 -39.98
CA GLY A 21 26.47 -7.22 -38.88
C GLY A 21 25.75 -7.54 -37.54
N ALA A 22 25.26 -8.77 -37.36
CA ALA A 22 24.95 -9.28 -36.04
C ALA A 22 26.26 -9.71 -35.36
N SER A 23 26.83 -8.84 -34.52
CA SER A 23 27.85 -9.27 -33.53
C SER A 23 27.10 -9.85 -32.33
N ALA A 24 27.06 -11.17 -32.25
CA ALA A 24 26.60 -11.92 -31.10
C ALA A 24 27.56 -11.71 -29.92
N VAL A 25 27.20 -10.82 -28.99
CA VAL A 25 27.85 -10.80 -27.69
C VAL A 25 27.25 -11.94 -26.86
N ARG A 26 28.01 -13.03 -26.82
CA ARG A 26 27.74 -14.18 -25.97
C ARG A 26 28.09 -13.79 -24.55
N ALA A 27 27.08 -13.40 -23.75
CA ALA A 27 27.21 -13.21 -22.30
C ALA A 27 27.49 -14.60 -21.69
N GLN A 28 28.72 -14.83 -21.28
CA GLN A 28 29.07 -15.98 -20.43
C GLN A 28 28.40 -15.77 -19.07
N ALA A 29 27.42 -16.62 -18.78
CA ALA A 29 26.89 -16.77 -17.42
C ALA A 29 27.97 -17.50 -16.59
N THR A 30 28.83 -16.73 -15.95
CA THR A 30 29.64 -17.25 -14.86
C THR A 30 28.75 -17.29 -13.61
N GLY A 31 28.35 -18.52 -13.21
CA GLY A 31 27.76 -18.78 -11.94
C GLY A 31 28.66 -18.31 -10.82
N GLN A 32 28.39 -17.17 -10.23
CA GLN A 32 28.93 -16.80 -8.93
C GLN A 32 27.98 -17.29 -7.85
N ALA A 33 28.49 -18.15 -6.98
CA ALA A 33 27.85 -18.57 -5.75
C ALA A 33 27.40 -17.35 -4.94
N GLY A 34 26.18 -17.43 -4.38
CA GLY A 34 25.53 -16.36 -3.64
C GLY A 34 26.33 -15.89 -2.43
N GLY A 35 27.12 -14.86 -2.64
CA GLY A 35 27.59 -14.00 -1.56
C GLY A 35 26.46 -13.05 -1.21
N GLN A 36 26.01 -13.04 0.06
CA GLN A 36 25.10 -12.04 0.57
C GLN A 36 25.61 -10.64 0.21
N ALA A 37 24.82 -9.89 -0.54
CA ALA A 37 25.13 -8.48 -0.75
C ALA A 37 25.13 -7.79 0.63
N PRO A 38 26.15 -7.01 0.95
CA PRO A 38 26.21 -6.34 2.25
C PRO A 38 24.97 -5.44 2.40
N PRO A 39 24.38 -5.35 3.61
CA PRO A 39 23.23 -4.51 3.85
C PRO A 39 23.52 -3.07 3.40
N LEU A 40 22.56 -2.47 2.68
CA LEU A 40 22.72 -1.12 2.15
C LEU A 40 22.91 -0.13 3.31
N LYS A 41 23.98 0.66 3.27
CA LYS A 41 24.24 1.68 4.29
C LYS A 41 23.08 2.69 4.38
N PRO A 42 22.74 3.17 5.60
CA PRO A 42 21.74 4.23 5.74
C PRO A 42 22.03 5.43 4.85
N ALA A 43 21.00 6.07 4.32
CA ALA A 43 21.15 7.32 3.59
C ALA A 43 21.59 8.41 4.56
N ALA A 44 22.73 9.05 4.28
CA ALA A 44 23.26 10.08 5.13
C ALA A 44 22.31 11.30 5.20
N GLY A 45 21.97 11.74 6.40
CA GLY A 45 21.23 12.97 6.66
C GLY A 45 19.73 12.95 6.41
N ILE A 46 19.15 11.89 5.79
CA ILE A 46 17.71 11.79 5.52
C ILE A 46 17.19 10.50 6.12
N GLN A 47 16.43 10.62 7.18
CA GLN A 47 15.78 9.49 7.84
C GLN A 47 14.32 9.82 8.13
N VAL A 48 13.42 8.86 7.87
CA VAL A 48 12.03 8.96 8.29
C VAL A 48 11.96 8.83 9.81
N PRO A 49 11.37 9.80 10.53
CA PRO A 49 11.24 9.71 11.97
C PRO A 49 10.47 8.49 12.42
N ARG A 50 10.82 7.96 13.59
CA ARG A 50 10.15 6.84 14.22
C ARG A 50 9.11 7.28 15.22
N MET A 51 8.22 6.37 15.57
CA MET A 51 7.26 6.48 16.64
C MET A 51 7.28 5.23 17.50
N LYS A 52 6.97 5.38 18.78
CA LYS A 52 6.73 4.23 19.65
C LYS A 52 5.42 3.54 19.24
N PHE A 53 5.50 2.26 18.94
CA PHE A 53 4.35 1.41 18.63
C PHE A 53 4.39 0.19 19.54
N PHE A 54 3.78 0.32 20.73
CA PHE A 54 3.79 -0.64 21.83
C PHE A 54 5.22 -0.99 22.28
N HIS A 55 5.69 -2.21 21.99
CA HIS A 55 7.02 -2.70 22.35
C HIS A 55 8.07 -2.48 21.25
N ALA A 56 7.70 -1.88 20.14
CA ALA A 56 8.58 -1.61 19.01
C ALA A 56 8.69 -0.11 18.70
N GLU A 57 9.75 0.28 18.00
CA GLU A 57 9.89 1.57 17.36
C GLU A 57 9.81 1.42 15.85
N ILE A 58 8.76 1.93 15.24
CA ILE A 58 8.53 1.85 13.81
C ILE A 58 8.55 3.23 13.16
N SER A 59 8.89 3.26 11.88
CA SER A 59 8.86 4.50 11.10
C SER A 59 7.44 5.05 10.99
N ARG A 60 7.30 6.37 11.02
CA ARG A 60 6.00 7.03 10.82
C ARG A 60 5.44 6.86 9.40
N VAL A 61 6.29 6.47 8.45
CA VAL A 61 5.88 5.94 7.13
C VAL A 61 6.08 4.45 7.15
N VAL A 62 5.04 3.71 6.87
CA VAL A 62 5.06 2.25 6.72
C VAL A 62 4.89 1.94 5.23
N LEU A 63 5.73 1.08 4.70
CA LEU A 63 5.67 0.67 3.30
C LEU A 63 4.36 -0.06 3.01
N GLY A 64 3.64 0.36 1.97
CA GLY A 64 2.40 -0.26 1.53
C GLY A 64 2.64 -1.28 0.41
N VAL A 65 1.98 -2.41 0.48
CA VAL A 65 2.17 -3.55 -0.43
C VAL A 65 1.53 -3.38 -1.82
N ASN A 66 0.49 -2.58 -1.95
CA ASN A 66 -0.41 -2.57 -3.09
C ASN A 66 0.28 -2.45 -4.47
N PRO A 67 1.24 -1.53 -4.67
CA PRO A 67 1.92 -1.41 -5.97
C PRO A 67 2.70 -2.66 -6.37
N PHE A 68 3.26 -3.40 -5.43
CA PHE A 68 4.09 -4.59 -5.71
C PHE A 68 3.33 -5.66 -6.49
N TYR A 69 2.03 -5.76 -6.27
CA TYR A 69 1.18 -6.78 -6.87
C TYR A 69 0.05 -6.21 -7.74
N GLY A 70 0.18 -4.91 -8.13
CA GLY A 70 -0.68 -4.27 -9.10
C GLY A 70 -2.06 -3.86 -8.58
N PHE A 71 -2.23 -3.67 -7.27
CA PHE A 71 -3.46 -3.12 -6.70
C PHE A 71 -3.48 -1.59 -6.83
N ALA A 72 -3.62 -1.11 -8.07
CA ALA A 72 -3.51 0.32 -8.40
C ALA A 72 -4.67 1.18 -7.89
N HIS A 73 -5.87 0.62 -7.70
CA HIS A 73 -7.09 1.36 -7.33
C HIS A 73 -7.46 2.50 -8.29
N ASN A 74 -6.99 2.43 -9.51
CA ASN A 74 -7.26 3.41 -10.56
C ASN A 74 -7.90 2.71 -11.76
N ASN A 75 -7.11 2.02 -12.57
CA ASN A 75 -7.59 1.19 -13.66
C ASN A 75 -6.69 -0.04 -13.85
N ASN A 76 -7.17 -1.02 -14.61
CA ASN A 76 -6.47 -2.28 -14.83
C ASN A 76 -5.13 -2.10 -15.55
N ASN A 77 -5.04 -1.15 -16.49
CA ASN A 77 -3.80 -0.90 -17.24
C ASN A 77 -2.68 -0.39 -16.31
N PHE A 78 -3.02 0.47 -15.37
CA PHE A 78 -2.05 0.93 -14.38
C PHE A 78 -1.61 -0.20 -13.44
N GLY A 79 -2.56 -1.04 -13.00
CA GLY A 79 -2.25 -2.24 -12.22
C GLY A 79 -1.34 -3.22 -12.98
N ASN A 80 -1.60 -3.44 -14.27
CA ASN A 80 -0.76 -4.28 -15.11
C ASN A 80 0.64 -3.69 -15.28
N SER A 81 0.76 -2.38 -15.49
CA SER A 81 2.07 -1.69 -15.55
C SER A 81 2.89 -1.85 -14.27
N MET A 82 2.22 -1.85 -13.10
CA MET A 82 2.88 -2.16 -11.83
C MET A 82 3.35 -3.60 -11.76
N LYS A 83 2.50 -4.58 -12.12
CA LYS A 83 2.85 -6.01 -12.12
C LYS A 83 4.02 -6.32 -13.06
N GLU A 84 4.04 -5.75 -14.24
CA GLU A 84 5.11 -5.91 -15.22
C GLU A 84 6.44 -5.32 -14.72
N TRP A 85 6.37 -4.18 -14.07
CA TRP A 85 7.58 -3.52 -13.58
C TRP A 85 8.14 -4.20 -12.33
N TYR A 86 7.29 -4.62 -11.39
CA TYR A 86 7.72 -5.24 -10.15
C TYR A 86 8.10 -6.72 -10.32
N THR A 87 9.34 -6.96 -10.73
CA THR A 87 9.98 -8.26 -10.57
C THR A 87 10.37 -8.49 -9.11
N ALA A 88 10.73 -9.74 -8.73
CA ALA A 88 11.23 -10.04 -7.40
C ALA A 88 12.44 -9.17 -7.02
N ASP A 89 13.38 -8.97 -7.97
CA ASP A 89 14.56 -8.11 -7.77
C ASP A 89 14.17 -6.69 -7.41
N ARG A 90 13.18 -6.12 -8.10
CA ARG A 90 12.73 -4.74 -7.87
C ARG A 90 11.94 -4.59 -6.58
N VAL A 91 11.15 -5.59 -6.19
CA VAL A 91 10.49 -5.60 -4.87
C VAL A 91 11.54 -5.55 -3.76
N CYS A 92 12.52 -6.47 -3.77
CA CYS A 92 13.60 -6.48 -2.79
C CYS A 92 14.42 -5.18 -2.80
N ALA A 93 14.76 -4.65 -3.98
CA ALA A 93 15.50 -3.40 -4.11
C ALA A 93 14.75 -2.21 -3.48
N VAL A 94 13.43 -2.11 -3.69
CA VAL A 94 12.60 -1.06 -3.08
C VAL A 94 12.52 -1.24 -1.57
N MET A 95 12.39 -2.46 -1.06
CA MET A 95 12.37 -2.74 0.37
C MET A 95 13.71 -2.36 1.03
N HIS A 96 14.84 -2.76 0.44
CA HIS A 96 16.17 -2.35 0.92
C HIS A 96 16.36 -0.83 0.86
N GLN A 97 15.89 -0.18 -0.19
CA GLN A 97 15.95 1.28 -0.29
C GLN A 97 15.10 1.94 0.80
N CYS A 98 13.91 1.43 1.11
CA CYS A 98 13.11 1.89 2.25
C CYS A 98 13.90 1.81 3.56
N CYS A 99 14.57 0.68 3.84
CA CYS A 99 15.40 0.53 5.03
C CYS A 99 16.52 1.57 5.11
N ARG A 100 17.17 1.93 3.97
CA ARG A 100 18.21 2.98 3.93
C ARG A 100 17.70 4.35 4.40
N PHE A 101 16.42 4.66 4.13
CA PHE A 101 15.77 5.89 4.56
C PHE A 101 15.06 5.77 5.92
N GLY A 102 15.29 4.69 6.66
CA GLY A 102 14.73 4.47 7.99
C GLY A 102 13.28 3.98 8.01
N ILE A 103 12.69 3.64 6.84
CA ILE A 103 11.38 2.98 6.76
C ILE A 103 11.57 1.51 7.12
N ASN A 104 11.18 1.13 8.33
CA ASN A 104 11.44 -0.17 8.94
C ASN A 104 10.18 -0.98 9.26
N ALA A 105 9.04 -0.61 8.68
CA ALA A 105 7.79 -1.36 8.82
C ALA A 105 7.09 -1.53 7.47
N PHE A 106 6.44 -2.68 7.30
CA PHE A 106 5.78 -3.08 6.07
C PHE A 106 4.35 -3.54 6.34
N ASN A 107 3.38 -2.88 5.72
CA ASN A 107 1.98 -3.28 5.72
C ASN A 107 1.77 -4.35 4.64
N TYR A 108 1.97 -5.60 5.03
CA TYR A 108 2.10 -6.78 4.19
C TYR A 108 0.76 -7.50 3.97
N VAL A 109 0.63 -8.14 2.83
CA VAL A 109 -0.44 -9.11 2.53
C VAL A 109 0.20 -10.41 2.06
N HIS A 110 -0.16 -11.52 2.68
CA HIS A 110 0.31 -12.85 2.30
C HIS A 110 -0.47 -13.37 1.08
N LEU A 111 -0.08 -12.90 -0.11
CA LEU A 111 -0.79 -13.16 -1.35
C LEU A 111 0.15 -13.21 -2.55
N GLY A 112 -0.13 -14.10 -3.51
CA GLY A 112 0.64 -14.22 -4.74
C GLY A 112 2.11 -14.55 -4.44
N ARG A 113 3.03 -13.76 -5.02
CA ARG A 113 4.49 -13.91 -4.84
C ARG A 113 5.01 -13.28 -3.52
N GLY A 114 4.13 -12.71 -2.71
CA GLY A 114 4.53 -12.03 -1.46
C GLY A 114 5.38 -12.87 -0.52
N PRO A 115 5.07 -14.16 -0.29
CA PRO A 115 5.89 -15.05 0.54
C PRO A 115 7.33 -15.20 0.05
N GLU A 116 7.52 -15.41 -1.25
CA GLU A 116 8.82 -15.58 -1.88
C GLU A 116 9.64 -14.28 -1.87
N ASP A 117 8.99 -13.15 -2.19
CA ASP A 117 9.63 -11.83 -2.17
C ASP A 117 10.09 -11.46 -0.74
N TRP A 118 9.25 -11.77 0.29
CA TRP A 118 9.60 -11.54 1.69
C TRP A 118 10.76 -12.44 2.15
N ALA A 119 10.70 -13.74 1.85
CA ALA A 119 11.76 -14.68 2.21
C ALA A 119 13.10 -14.30 1.56
N ARG A 120 13.06 -13.85 0.31
CA ARG A 120 14.23 -13.35 -0.39
C ARG A 120 14.79 -12.09 0.28
N PHE A 121 13.98 -11.09 0.56
CA PHE A 121 14.41 -9.87 1.24
C PHE A 121 15.11 -10.20 2.57
N GLN A 122 14.56 -11.13 3.36
CA GLN A 122 15.20 -11.60 4.60
C GLN A 122 16.52 -12.33 4.34
N SER A 123 16.60 -13.16 3.31
CA SER A 123 17.84 -13.87 2.95
C SER A 123 18.94 -12.93 2.50
N GLU A 124 18.58 -11.76 1.98
CA GLU A 124 19.50 -10.67 1.61
C GLU A 124 19.90 -9.79 2.83
N GLY A 125 19.48 -10.16 4.05
CA GLY A 125 19.76 -9.42 5.29
C GLY A 125 18.80 -8.24 5.54
N GLY A 126 17.66 -8.18 4.85
CA GLY A 126 16.66 -7.16 5.06
C GLY A 126 15.82 -7.42 6.32
N GLU A 127 15.53 -6.37 7.07
CA GLU A 127 14.73 -6.41 8.30
C GLU A 127 13.66 -5.32 8.29
N MET A 128 12.41 -5.72 8.48
CA MET A 128 11.27 -4.83 8.71
C MET A 128 10.26 -5.47 9.67
N HIS A 129 9.59 -4.64 10.46
CA HIS A 129 8.44 -5.07 11.23
C HIS A 129 7.25 -5.34 10.29
N LEU A 130 6.64 -6.52 10.39
CA LEU A 130 5.45 -6.84 9.62
C LEU A 130 4.17 -6.43 10.36
N ILE A 131 3.31 -5.67 9.70
CA ILE A 131 1.91 -5.46 10.02
C ILE A 131 1.12 -6.17 8.93
N ILE A 132 0.58 -7.35 9.20
CA ILE A 132 -0.05 -8.19 8.17
C ILE A 132 -1.53 -7.88 8.05
N GLN A 133 -1.98 -7.52 6.86
CA GLN A 133 -3.40 -7.46 6.51
C GLN A 133 -3.93 -8.88 6.29
N VAL A 134 -4.82 -9.33 7.16
CA VAL A 134 -5.42 -10.67 7.09
C VAL A 134 -6.72 -10.61 6.31
N THR A 135 -6.71 -11.19 5.11
CA THR A 135 -7.87 -11.30 4.21
C THR A 135 -8.89 -12.33 4.72
N ALA A 136 -10.06 -12.41 4.07
CA ALA A 136 -11.10 -13.36 4.49
C ALA A 136 -10.63 -14.82 4.56
N ASN A 137 -9.77 -15.22 3.61
CA ASN A 137 -9.34 -16.61 3.43
C ASN A 137 -7.94 -16.90 4.02
N ALA A 138 -7.30 -15.93 4.68
CA ALA A 138 -5.97 -16.11 5.24
C ALA A 138 -6.04 -16.70 6.65
N ASP A 139 -5.20 -17.70 6.91
CA ASP A 139 -5.07 -18.33 8.24
C ASP A 139 -4.12 -17.52 9.14
N ALA A 140 -4.70 -16.82 10.11
CA ALA A 140 -3.97 -15.98 11.05
C ALA A 140 -2.95 -16.78 11.90
N GLU A 141 -3.28 -18.00 12.30
CA GLU A 141 -2.39 -18.83 13.14
C GLU A 141 -1.12 -19.21 12.39
N THR A 142 -1.27 -19.66 11.15
CA THR A 142 -0.13 -19.96 10.27
C THR A 142 0.74 -18.74 10.05
N LEU A 143 0.13 -17.56 9.81
CA LEU A 143 0.87 -16.32 9.62
C LEU A 143 1.68 -15.93 10.88
N VAL A 144 1.12 -16.07 12.07
CA VAL A 144 1.84 -15.78 13.32
C VAL A 144 2.99 -16.75 13.51
N LYS A 145 2.77 -18.05 13.33
CA LYS A 145 3.79 -19.08 13.50
C LYS A 145 4.97 -18.95 12.53
N THR A 146 4.68 -18.64 11.28
CA THR A 146 5.70 -18.64 10.20
C THR A 146 6.40 -17.31 10.05
N LEU A 147 5.69 -16.18 10.17
CA LEU A 147 6.22 -14.84 9.89
C LEU A 147 6.53 -14.02 11.14
N LYS A 148 6.04 -14.43 12.31
CA LYS A 148 6.24 -13.73 13.60
C LYS A 148 6.00 -12.21 13.48
N PRO A 149 4.82 -11.78 13.00
CA PRO A 149 4.54 -10.38 12.75
C PRO A 149 4.48 -9.57 14.04
N LEU A 150 4.74 -8.26 13.95
CA LEU A 150 4.49 -7.32 15.03
C LEU A 150 3.00 -7.18 15.30
N ALA A 151 2.18 -7.21 14.24
CA ALA A 151 0.73 -7.05 14.35
C ALA A 151 -0.01 -7.80 13.24
N LEU A 152 -1.22 -8.26 13.54
CA LEU A 152 -2.21 -8.64 12.54
C LEU A 152 -3.32 -7.59 12.47
N GLN A 153 -3.69 -7.21 11.26
CA GLN A 153 -4.76 -6.27 10.99
C GLN A 153 -5.85 -6.95 10.16
N ARG A 154 -7.10 -6.92 10.63
CA ARG A 154 -8.21 -7.35 9.76
C ARG A 154 -8.31 -6.42 8.57
N GLN A 155 -8.26 -6.97 7.36
CA GLN A 155 -8.28 -6.19 6.12
C GLN A 155 -9.55 -5.32 6.03
N GLY A 156 -9.38 -4.07 5.59
CA GLY A 156 -10.46 -3.09 5.57
C GLY A 156 -11.67 -3.51 4.75
N GLU A 157 -11.49 -4.19 3.63
CA GLU A 157 -12.63 -4.66 2.82
C GLU A 157 -13.48 -5.71 3.55
N VAL A 158 -12.84 -6.61 4.31
CA VAL A 158 -13.56 -7.61 5.12
C VAL A 158 -14.38 -6.93 6.22
N VAL A 159 -13.79 -5.94 6.88
CA VAL A 159 -14.44 -5.15 7.93
C VAL A 159 -15.61 -4.34 7.37
N ASP A 160 -15.40 -3.66 6.24
CA ASP A 160 -16.41 -2.85 5.59
C ASP A 160 -17.61 -3.69 5.07
N ASN A 161 -17.34 -4.91 4.60
CA ASN A 161 -18.40 -5.85 4.20
C ASN A 161 -19.25 -6.27 5.40
N ALA A 162 -18.61 -6.58 6.54
CA ALA A 162 -19.32 -6.89 7.79
C ALA A 162 -20.15 -5.70 8.29
N TRP A 163 -19.60 -4.48 8.20
CA TRP A 163 -20.35 -3.27 8.50
C TRP A 163 -21.58 -3.07 7.61
N GLN A 164 -21.43 -3.25 6.31
CA GLN A 164 -22.52 -3.09 5.34
C GLN A 164 -23.61 -4.17 5.47
N SER A 165 -23.25 -5.39 5.92
CA SER A 165 -24.23 -6.44 6.22
C SER A 165 -24.98 -6.22 7.54
N GLY A 166 -24.53 -5.26 8.38
CA GLY A 166 -25.08 -5.00 9.70
C GLY A 166 -24.62 -5.96 10.79
N ASP A 167 -23.74 -6.91 10.47
CA ASP A 167 -23.20 -7.88 11.45
C ASP A 167 -21.66 -7.78 11.57
N MET A 168 -21.21 -7.15 12.65
CA MET A 168 -19.80 -7.00 12.98
C MET A 168 -19.26 -8.15 13.88
N THR A 169 -20.11 -9.08 14.26
CA THR A 169 -19.74 -10.21 15.16
C THR A 169 -18.53 -10.99 14.66
N PRO A 170 -18.44 -11.38 13.36
CA PRO A 170 -17.29 -12.14 12.86
C PRO A 170 -15.97 -11.37 12.96
N VAL A 171 -15.99 -10.03 12.84
CA VAL A 171 -14.80 -9.19 13.00
C VAL A 171 -14.40 -9.12 14.46
N LYS A 172 -15.36 -8.97 15.37
CA LYS A 172 -15.13 -8.93 16.84
C LYS A 172 -14.54 -10.24 17.36
N GLU A 173 -15.07 -11.37 16.90
CA GLU A 173 -14.55 -12.70 17.23
C GLU A 173 -13.15 -12.93 16.68
N TRP A 174 -12.89 -12.49 15.44
CA TRP A 174 -11.56 -12.54 14.87
C TRP A 174 -10.55 -11.72 15.71
N CYS A 175 -10.91 -10.53 16.17
CA CYS A 175 -10.04 -9.73 17.05
C CYS A 175 -9.68 -10.47 18.34
N LYS A 176 -10.66 -11.12 18.99
CA LYS A 176 -10.42 -11.95 20.18
C LYS A 176 -9.47 -13.11 19.88
N LYS A 177 -9.74 -13.85 18.79
CA LYS A 177 -8.87 -14.96 18.37
C LYS A 177 -7.42 -14.51 18.15
N VAL A 178 -7.19 -13.34 17.53
CA VAL A 178 -5.85 -12.80 17.32
C VAL A 178 -5.21 -12.35 18.63
N ARG A 179 -5.97 -11.79 19.55
CA ARG A 179 -5.49 -11.42 20.90
C ARG A 179 -4.91 -12.64 21.62
N ASP A 180 -5.59 -13.81 21.54
CA ASP A 180 -5.14 -15.06 22.16
C ASP A 180 -3.83 -15.60 21.56
N MET A 181 -3.44 -15.14 20.37
CA MET A 181 -2.15 -15.47 19.75
C MET A 181 -0.97 -14.62 20.26
N GLY A 182 -1.23 -13.59 21.09
CA GLY A 182 -0.20 -12.75 21.68
C GLY A 182 0.43 -11.71 20.76
N VAL A 183 -0.23 -11.38 19.64
CA VAL A 183 0.21 -10.33 18.69
C VAL A 183 -0.71 -9.12 18.80
N LEU A 184 -0.22 -7.94 18.33
CA LEU A 184 -1.04 -6.73 18.31
C LEU A 184 -2.21 -6.86 17.32
N VAL A 185 -3.38 -6.41 17.75
CA VAL A 185 -4.65 -6.55 17.03
C VAL A 185 -5.02 -5.23 16.35
N GLY A 186 -5.13 -5.22 15.04
CA GLY A 186 -5.54 -4.05 14.27
C GLY A 186 -6.83 -4.26 13.48
N VAL A 187 -7.52 -3.16 13.22
CA VAL A 187 -8.69 -3.12 12.34
C VAL A 187 -8.48 -2.09 11.25
N GLY A 188 -8.58 -2.52 9.98
CA GLY A 188 -8.58 -1.65 8.82
C GLY A 188 -10.00 -1.31 8.37
N THR A 189 -10.22 -0.10 7.84
CA THR A 189 -11.53 0.30 7.28
C THR A 189 -11.41 1.49 6.33
N HIS A 190 -12.41 1.63 5.44
CA HIS A 190 -12.61 2.82 4.59
C HIS A 190 -13.76 3.70 5.12
N ILE A 191 -14.41 3.29 6.22
CA ILE A 191 -15.62 3.89 6.78
C ILE A 191 -15.31 4.46 8.16
N PRO A 192 -15.29 5.78 8.37
CA PRO A 192 -14.97 6.39 9.67
C PRO A 192 -15.86 5.89 10.81
N GLU A 193 -17.13 5.65 10.53
CA GLU A 193 -18.13 5.19 11.51
C GLU A 193 -17.80 3.83 12.11
N VAL A 194 -17.04 3.00 11.41
CA VAL A 194 -16.55 1.70 11.92
C VAL A 194 -15.62 1.90 13.13
N ILE A 195 -14.66 2.82 13.02
CA ILE A 195 -13.75 3.12 14.14
C ILE A 195 -14.54 3.67 15.32
N ALA A 196 -15.44 4.61 15.08
CA ALA A 196 -16.28 5.20 16.13
C ALA A 196 -17.10 4.13 16.88
N ARG A 197 -17.69 3.18 16.16
CA ARG A 197 -18.48 2.09 16.74
C ARG A 197 -17.62 1.12 17.57
N ILE A 198 -16.42 0.76 17.07
CA ILE A 198 -15.51 -0.11 17.80
C ILE A 198 -15.04 0.55 19.10
N GLU A 199 -14.76 1.84 19.10
CA GLU A 199 -14.41 2.61 20.31
C GLU A 199 -15.59 2.71 21.28
N GLU A 200 -16.80 2.99 20.79
CA GLU A 200 -18.03 3.04 21.60
C GLU A 200 -18.32 1.72 22.30
N GLU A 201 -18.10 0.60 21.61
CA GLU A 201 -18.30 -0.74 22.15
C GLU A 201 -17.07 -1.28 22.92
N ASN A 202 -16.01 -0.51 23.05
CA ASN A 202 -14.78 -0.89 23.77
C ASN A 202 -14.21 -2.24 23.33
N TRP A 203 -14.04 -2.46 22.02
CA TRP A 203 -13.41 -3.70 21.55
C TRP A 203 -11.94 -3.76 21.95
N ASP A 204 -11.46 -4.98 22.23
CA ASP A 204 -10.07 -5.23 22.52
C ASP A 204 -9.23 -5.24 21.24
N VAL A 205 -8.93 -4.03 20.74
CA VAL A 205 -8.05 -3.77 19.60
C VAL A 205 -6.97 -2.78 20.00
N ASP A 206 -5.79 -2.88 19.38
CA ASP A 206 -4.64 -2.06 19.71
C ASP A 206 -4.53 -0.83 18.82
N PHE A 207 -4.88 -0.95 17.52
CA PHE A 207 -4.69 0.13 16.56
C PHE A 207 -5.70 0.07 15.42
N TYR A 208 -5.78 1.16 14.67
CA TYR A 208 -6.61 1.26 13.47
C TYR A 208 -5.81 1.64 12.24
N SER A 209 -6.29 1.20 11.07
CA SER A 209 -5.85 1.70 9.78
C SER A 209 -7.03 2.27 9.02
N GLY A 210 -7.05 3.59 8.85
CA GLY A 210 -8.14 4.32 8.20
C GLY A 210 -7.79 4.78 6.81
N CYS A 211 -8.57 4.34 5.80
CA CYS A 211 -8.52 4.95 4.48
C CYS A 211 -9.07 6.37 4.55
N VAL A 212 -8.29 7.36 4.15
CA VAL A 212 -8.75 8.74 4.20
C VAL A 212 -9.85 9.05 3.18
N TYR A 213 -10.12 8.14 2.26
CA TYR A 213 -11.24 8.25 1.31
C TYR A 213 -12.23 7.11 1.52
N ASN A 214 -13.52 7.45 1.68
CA ASN A 214 -14.58 6.46 1.81
C ASN A 214 -14.95 5.88 0.43
N ARG A 215 -14.35 4.75 0.10
CA ARG A 215 -14.57 4.01 -1.14
C ARG A 215 -15.77 3.05 -1.05
N ARG A 216 -16.37 2.89 0.12
CA ARG A 216 -17.38 1.87 0.43
C ARG A 216 -18.80 2.44 0.60
N ARG A 217 -19.10 3.55 -0.08
CA ARG A 217 -20.46 4.08 -0.14
C ARG A 217 -21.37 3.15 -0.91
N THR A 218 -22.59 2.97 -0.41
CA THR A 218 -23.66 2.28 -1.14
C THR A 218 -24.05 3.07 -2.41
N PRO A 219 -24.73 2.43 -3.38
CA PRO A 219 -25.24 3.14 -4.57
C PRO A 219 -26.09 4.36 -4.20
N ASP A 220 -26.96 4.24 -3.19
CA ASP A 220 -27.80 5.37 -2.73
C ASP A 220 -26.98 6.50 -2.10
N GLN A 221 -25.95 6.16 -1.33
CA GLN A 221 -25.02 7.15 -0.79
C GLN A 221 -24.24 7.85 -1.90
N TRP A 222 -23.85 7.14 -2.96
CA TRP A 222 -23.21 7.75 -4.13
C TRP A 222 -24.17 8.65 -4.91
N LYS A 223 -25.39 8.17 -5.18
CA LYS A 223 -26.43 8.97 -5.84
C LYS A 223 -26.69 10.28 -5.11
N LYS A 224 -26.80 10.23 -3.78
CA LYS A 224 -26.98 11.42 -2.93
C LYS A 224 -25.75 12.34 -2.95
N ALA A 225 -24.53 11.78 -2.87
CA ALA A 225 -23.30 12.55 -2.80
C ALA A 225 -22.97 13.27 -4.11
N LEU A 226 -23.31 12.67 -5.26
CA LEU A 226 -23.02 13.20 -6.59
C LEU A 226 -24.23 13.92 -7.23
N ASN A 227 -25.36 13.92 -6.54
CA ASN A 227 -26.62 14.53 -7.00
C ASN A 227 -27.06 14.02 -8.39
N GLY A 228 -26.93 12.73 -8.64
CA GLY A 228 -27.28 12.11 -9.92
C GLY A 228 -26.96 10.64 -10.01
N GLU A 229 -27.12 10.10 -11.20
CA GLU A 229 -26.71 8.75 -11.52
C GLU A 229 -25.26 8.74 -11.97
N ILE A 230 -24.53 7.72 -11.53
CA ILE A 230 -23.17 7.47 -11.98
C ILE A 230 -23.18 6.31 -12.97
N MET A 231 -22.41 6.48 -14.05
CA MET A 231 -22.05 5.34 -14.89
C MET A 231 -21.18 4.39 -14.07
N GLU A 232 -21.24 3.09 -14.37
CA GLU A 232 -20.29 2.14 -13.82
C GLU A 232 -18.86 2.61 -14.11
N MET A 233 -18.10 2.86 -13.06
CA MET A 233 -16.75 3.41 -13.15
C MET A 233 -15.73 2.27 -13.03
N PRO A 234 -14.72 2.21 -13.89
CA PRO A 234 -13.69 1.17 -13.82
C PRO A 234 -12.71 1.33 -12.65
N GLY A 235 -13.00 2.19 -11.70
CA GLY A 235 -12.14 2.46 -10.54
C GLY A 235 -12.86 3.14 -9.39
N ASP A 236 -12.13 3.35 -8.30
CA ASP A 236 -12.68 3.96 -7.09
C ASP A 236 -12.90 5.46 -7.23
N ILE A 237 -13.97 5.97 -6.63
CA ILE A 237 -14.25 7.40 -6.52
C ILE A 237 -13.62 7.94 -5.22
N TYR A 238 -12.93 9.08 -5.32
CA TYR A 238 -12.25 9.77 -4.24
C TYR A 238 -12.79 11.18 -4.09
N MET A 239 -13.44 11.49 -2.95
CA MET A 239 -14.01 12.81 -2.70
C MET A 239 -13.10 13.64 -1.79
N GLN A 240 -12.89 14.89 -2.12
CA GLN A 240 -12.08 15.82 -1.30
C GLN A 240 -12.66 16.05 0.11
N SER A 241 -13.96 15.82 0.29
CA SER A 241 -14.64 15.94 1.58
C SER A 241 -14.39 14.75 2.54
N ASP A 242 -13.77 13.64 2.06
CA ASP A 242 -13.60 12.44 2.88
C ASP A 242 -12.45 12.54 3.90
N PRO A 243 -11.24 13.01 3.55
CA PRO A 243 -10.11 12.99 4.47
C PRO A 243 -10.38 13.66 5.82
N PRO A 244 -11.05 14.83 5.91
CA PRO A 244 -11.35 15.45 7.20
C PRO A 244 -12.22 14.58 8.12
N ARG A 245 -13.11 13.75 7.57
CA ARG A 245 -13.97 12.85 8.35
C ARG A 245 -13.16 11.74 9.00
N MET A 246 -12.30 11.05 8.23
CA MET A 246 -11.43 9.99 8.75
C MET A 246 -10.41 10.54 9.75
N TYR A 247 -9.75 11.65 9.43
CA TYR A 247 -8.80 12.28 10.36
C TYR A 247 -9.46 12.70 11.69
N ARG A 248 -10.72 13.14 11.67
CA ARG A 248 -11.46 13.48 12.89
C ARG A 248 -11.58 12.26 13.80
N VAL A 249 -12.01 11.13 13.29
CA VAL A 249 -12.18 9.88 14.07
C VAL A 249 -10.82 9.38 14.59
N MET A 250 -9.78 9.43 13.77
CA MET A 250 -8.42 9.06 14.18
C MET A 250 -7.90 9.91 15.36
N ARG A 251 -8.25 11.21 15.39
CA ARG A 251 -7.87 12.08 16.52
C ARG A 251 -8.65 11.80 17.80
N GLN A 252 -9.88 11.30 17.69
CA GLN A 252 -10.74 11.04 18.84
C GLN A 252 -10.34 9.80 19.64
N THR A 253 -9.78 8.78 18.99
CA THR A 253 -9.28 7.59 19.67
C THR A 253 -7.89 7.85 20.29
N LYS A 254 -7.64 7.24 21.43
CA LYS A 254 -6.30 7.24 22.08
C LYS A 254 -5.35 6.22 21.45
N LYS A 255 -5.88 5.25 20.71
CA LYS A 255 -5.11 4.17 20.07
C LYS A 255 -4.31 4.72 18.87
N PRO A 256 -3.12 4.19 18.59
CA PRO A 256 -2.38 4.53 17.38
C PRO A 256 -3.21 4.28 16.12
N CYS A 257 -3.04 5.14 15.12
CA CYS A 257 -3.72 5.01 13.84
C CYS A 257 -2.73 5.12 12.69
N PHE A 258 -3.06 4.43 11.58
CA PHE A 258 -2.34 4.58 10.31
C PHE A 258 -3.30 5.11 9.25
N ALA A 259 -3.04 6.32 8.75
CA ALA A 259 -3.79 6.85 7.63
C ALA A 259 -3.26 6.28 6.32
N PHE A 260 -4.12 5.80 5.44
CA PHE A 260 -3.68 5.28 4.15
C PHE A 260 -4.44 5.87 2.97
N LYS A 261 -3.85 5.75 1.78
CA LYS A 261 -4.28 6.40 0.53
C LYS A 261 -4.23 7.94 0.60
N ILE A 262 -3.34 8.51 1.40
CA ILE A 262 -3.17 9.97 1.51
C ILE A 262 -2.86 10.64 0.17
N LEU A 263 -2.28 9.91 -0.78
CA LEU A 263 -2.00 10.34 -2.16
C LEU A 263 -3.14 10.00 -3.14
N ALA A 264 -4.33 9.66 -2.64
CA ALA A 264 -5.50 9.30 -3.44
C ALA A 264 -5.22 8.23 -4.52
N ALA A 265 -4.35 7.26 -4.22
CA ALA A 265 -3.91 6.21 -5.14
C ALA A 265 -3.37 6.79 -6.47
N GLY A 266 -2.50 7.79 -6.39
CA GLY A 266 -1.85 8.42 -7.54
C GLY A 266 -2.69 9.46 -8.30
N ARG A 267 -3.81 9.92 -7.71
CA ARG A 267 -4.64 10.98 -8.32
C ARG A 267 -4.19 12.39 -7.94
N ILE A 268 -3.31 12.53 -6.95
CA ILE A 268 -2.72 13.82 -6.58
C ILE A 268 -1.55 14.09 -7.53
N PRO A 269 -1.56 15.24 -8.23
CA PRO A 269 -0.45 15.59 -9.11
C PRO A 269 0.83 15.88 -8.32
N ASP A 270 2.01 15.76 -8.94
CA ASP A 270 3.31 15.90 -8.29
C ASP A 270 3.44 17.16 -7.44
N ARG A 271 2.94 18.30 -7.92
CA ARG A 271 2.93 19.58 -7.17
C ARG A 271 2.10 19.53 -5.87
N GLY A 272 1.24 18.53 -5.69
CA GLY A 272 0.38 18.38 -4.52
C GLY A 272 0.86 17.32 -3.52
N ILE A 273 1.90 16.55 -3.86
CA ILE A 273 2.38 15.43 -3.04
C ILE A 273 2.83 15.92 -1.66
N GLU A 274 3.72 16.92 -1.60
CA GLU A 274 4.20 17.46 -0.32
C GLU A 274 3.04 18.00 0.53
N GLN A 275 2.07 18.69 -0.08
CA GLN A 275 0.90 19.19 0.64
C GLN A 275 0.04 18.05 1.19
N ALA A 276 -0.08 16.92 0.47
CA ALA A 276 -0.82 15.75 0.97
C ALA A 276 -0.16 15.14 2.22
N PHE A 277 1.18 15.03 2.23
CA PHE A 277 1.93 14.62 3.42
C PHE A 277 1.77 15.61 4.58
N ARG A 278 1.90 16.92 4.34
CA ARG A 278 1.69 17.96 5.36
C ARG A 278 0.30 17.87 5.95
N THR A 279 -0.71 17.76 5.10
CA THR A 279 -2.11 17.60 5.54
C THR A 279 -2.30 16.33 6.37
N ALA A 280 -1.74 15.20 5.96
CA ALA A 280 -1.83 13.96 6.72
C ALA A 280 -1.20 14.13 8.11
N PHE A 281 0.07 14.53 8.19
CA PHE A 281 0.79 14.62 9.46
C PHE A 281 0.28 15.72 10.40
N SER A 282 -0.27 16.83 9.87
CA SER A 282 -0.94 17.84 10.70
C SER A 282 -2.34 17.41 11.17
N SER A 283 -2.92 16.40 10.55
CA SER A 283 -4.28 15.93 10.84
C SER A 283 -4.35 14.69 11.72
N ILE A 284 -3.23 13.99 11.93
CA ILE A 284 -3.12 12.80 12.79
C ILE A 284 -2.33 13.12 14.07
N LYS A 285 -2.38 12.22 15.05
CA LYS A 285 -1.64 12.37 16.31
C LYS A 285 -0.12 12.15 16.13
N PRO A 286 0.75 12.67 17.02
CA PRO A 286 2.17 12.33 17.01
C PRO A 286 2.47 10.84 17.13
N SER A 287 1.58 10.07 17.75
CA SER A 287 1.64 8.62 17.90
C SER A 287 1.13 7.85 16.68
N ASP A 288 0.70 8.54 15.61
CA ASP A 288 0.15 7.94 14.42
C ASP A 288 1.16 7.92 13.27
N GLY A 289 0.93 7.01 12.33
CA GLY A 289 1.71 6.88 11.10
C GLY A 289 0.84 6.89 9.84
N ILE A 290 1.49 6.65 8.72
CA ILE A 290 0.82 6.53 7.41
C ILE A 290 1.29 5.29 6.67
N TYR A 291 0.41 4.67 5.85
CA TYR A 291 0.80 3.65 4.88
C TYR A 291 0.93 4.27 3.50
N VAL A 292 2.09 4.10 2.88
CA VAL A 292 2.38 4.62 1.53
C VAL A 292 2.93 3.51 0.65
N GLY A 293 2.16 3.16 -0.40
CA GLY A 293 2.67 2.34 -1.49
C GLY A 293 3.54 3.20 -2.41
N MET A 294 4.63 2.64 -2.93
CA MET A 294 5.58 3.34 -3.78
C MET A 294 5.73 2.62 -5.11
N PHE A 295 5.87 3.35 -6.20
CA PHE A 295 6.05 2.81 -7.55
C PHE A 295 7.14 3.59 -8.29
N PRO A 296 8.44 3.37 -7.95
CA PRO A 296 9.55 4.19 -8.43
C PRO A 296 9.98 3.85 -9.88
N LYS A 297 9.03 3.59 -10.77
CA LYS A 297 9.29 3.32 -12.19
C LYS A 297 9.76 4.58 -12.93
N PHE A 298 9.18 5.73 -12.60
CA PHE A 298 9.39 6.97 -13.35
C PHE A 298 10.22 8.00 -12.58
N LYS A 299 10.27 7.89 -11.25
CA LYS A 299 11.04 8.74 -10.34
C LYS A 299 11.35 7.97 -9.06
N ASP A 300 12.34 8.39 -8.30
CA ASP A 300 12.70 7.78 -7.02
C ASP A 300 11.70 8.19 -5.92
N GLU A 301 10.52 7.55 -5.93
CA GLU A 301 9.46 7.83 -4.94
C GLU A 301 9.89 7.48 -3.51
N VAL A 302 10.81 6.54 -3.32
CA VAL A 302 11.28 6.18 -1.97
C VAL A 302 12.04 7.35 -1.36
N ARG A 303 13.02 7.88 -2.11
CA ARG A 303 13.80 9.05 -1.70
C ARG A 303 12.91 10.28 -1.54
N GLU A 304 12.09 10.60 -2.55
CA GLU A 304 11.22 11.78 -2.55
C GLU A 304 10.30 11.79 -1.32
N ASN A 305 9.62 10.67 -1.03
CA ASN A 305 8.74 10.55 0.12
C ASN A 305 9.52 10.68 1.45
N ALA A 306 10.70 10.07 1.54
CA ALA A 306 11.55 10.18 2.74
C ALA A 306 12.02 11.61 2.97
N GLU A 307 12.44 12.32 1.92
CA GLU A 307 12.87 13.74 1.98
C GLU A 307 11.73 14.66 2.41
N ILE A 308 10.54 14.47 1.84
CA ILE A 308 9.33 15.23 2.20
C ILE A 308 9.01 15.03 3.69
N VAL A 309 8.95 13.76 4.13
CA VAL A 309 8.59 13.43 5.51
C VAL A 309 9.65 13.94 6.49
N HIS A 310 10.92 13.78 6.16
CA HIS A 310 12.03 14.33 6.97
C HIS A 310 11.90 15.84 7.16
N ARG A 311 11.66 16.59 6.06
CA ARG A 311 11.44 18.05 6.14
C ARG A 311 10.24 18.43 7.00
N ILE A 312 9.14 17.69 6.88
CA ILE A 312 7.90 17.99 7.60
C ILE A 312 8.03 17.70 9.10
N LEU A 313 8.73 16.63 9.49
CA LEU A 313 8.71 16.14 10.86
C LEU A 313 9.96 16.48 11.68
N VAL A 314 11.06 16.84 11.02
CA VAL A 314 12.33 17.15 11.70
C VAL A 314 12.64 18.65 11.68
N ASN A 315 12.27 19.34 10.59
CA ASN A 315 12.60 20.77 10.40
C ASN A 315 11.38 21.70 10.61
N SER A 316 10.29 21.22 11.21
CA SER A 316 9.09 22.03 11.53
C SER A 316 9.09 22.50 12.98
#